data_097d71461927a328bd0d4eb6a2952c55
#
_entry.id   097d71461927a328bd0d4eb6a2952c55
#
_cell.length_a   1.000
_cell.length_b   1.000
_cell.length_c   1.000
_cell.angle_alpha   90.00
_cell.angle_beta   90.00
_cell.angle_gamma   90.00
#
_symmetry.space_group_name_H-M   'P 1'
#
loop_
_entity.id
_entity.type
_entity.pdbx_description
1 polymer ?
#
loop_
_entity_poly.entity_id
_entity_poly.type
_entity_poly.pdbx_seq_one_letter_code
_entity_poly.pdbx_strand_id
1 'polypeptide(L)'
;MRLPLALLATLGIATATPAAAPREPAMVRVRLDTPYGPIVLALDARHAPRTVANFLGYVDDGRFDGMSFYRSARNRSAPSYGFIQGGIRTDARRILPPFPLETTAMTGLRHVDGTISMARRAEAGSAGGNFFITVGAMPSMDAKGDYPGYAAFGHVVSGMPVIKRILALPTGGGMGGQLLLKPVRLIAARRLNGTPHPTGLVKPWLVKTRDRPAH
;
A
#
# COMPACT_ATOMS: atom_id res chain seq x y z
N MET A 1 -26.94 -62.32 45.85
CA MET A 1 -27.23 -61.63 44.57
C MET A 1 -26.40 -60.36 44.59
N ARG A 2 -25.26 -60.32 43.85
CA ARG A 2 -24.34 -59.18 43.85
C ARG A 2 -24.48 -58.50 42.48
N LEU A 3 -24.92 -57.24 42.45
CA LEU A 3 -24.93 -56.41 41.20
C LEU A 3 -23.52 -55.90 40.89
N PRO A 4 -23.08 -55.84 39.66
CA PRO A 4 -21.83 -55.19 39.30
C PRO A 4 -22.04 -53.69 39.10
N LEU A 5 -21.12 -52.90 39.67
CA LEU A 5 -21.02 -51.45 39.55
C LEU A 5 -20.41 -51.11 38.17
N ALA A 6 -21.17 -50.48 37.26
CA ALA A 6 -20.67 -50.04 35.97
C ALA A 6 -19.96 -48.71 36.14
N LEU A 7 -18.66 -48.69 35.79
CA LEU A 7 -17.82 -47.50 35.76
C LEU A 7 -18.04 -46.74 34.46
N LEU A 8 -18.71 -45.58 34.46
CA LEU A 8 -18.83 -44.70 33.32
C LEU A 8 -17.54 -43.87 33.16
N ALA A 9 -16.76 -44.17 32.16
CA ALA A 9 -15.63 -43.35 31.75
C ALA A 9 -16.10 -42.15 30.94
N THR A 10 -16.06 -40.95 31.50
CA THR A 10 -16.34 -39.70 30.74
C THR A 10 -15.10 -39.31 29.93
N LEU A 11 -15.24 -39.44 28.60
CA LEU A 11 -14.24 -39.00 27.63
C LEU A 11 -14.29 -37.46 27.49
N GLY A 12 -13.36 -36.76 28.13
CA GLY A 12 -13.23 -35.31 28.03
C GLY A 12 -12.72 -34.93 26.62
N ILE A 13 -13.58 -34.29 25.83
CA ILE A 13 -13.19 -33.70 24.55
C ILE A 13 -12.45 -32.39 24.84
N ALA A 14 -11.13 -32.40 24.70
CA ALA A 14 -10.32 -31.18 24.76
C ALA A 14 -10.60 -30.35 23.51
N THR A 15 -11.34 -29.25 23.65
CA THR A 15 -11.54 -28.26 22.57
C THR A 15 -10.25 -27.47 22.43
N ALA A 16 -9.49 -27.73 21.36
CA ALA A 16 -8.33 -26.92 21.00
C ALA A 16 -8.81 -25.51 20.63
N THR A 17 -8.41 -24.52 21.45
CA THR A 17 -8.62 -23.10 21.13
C THR A 17 -7.81 -22.77 19.87
N PRO A 18 -8.42 -22.22 18.80
CA PRO A 18 -7.65 -21.84 17.62
C PRO A 18 -6.62 -20.79 18.00
N ALA A 19 -5.36 -21.06 17.67
CA ALA A 19 -4.26 -20.12 17.88
C ALA A 19 -4.60 -18.80 17.17
N ALA A 20 -4.57 -17.68 17.90
CA ALA A 20 -4.79 -16.36 17.32
C ALA A 20 -3.77 -16.12 16.20
N ALA A 21 -4.24 -15.70 15.03
CA ALA A 21 -3.38 -15.35 13.91
C ALA A 21 -2.31 -14.34 14.37
N PRO A 22 -1.05 -14.47 13.91
CA PRO A 22 0.01 -13.54 14.29
C PRO A 22 -0.41 -12.11 13.97
N ARG A 23 -0.43 -11.24 14.98
CA ARG A 23 -0.73 -9.82 14.79
C ARG A 23 0.43 -9.17 14.04
N GLU A 24 0.09 -8.37 13.01
CA GLU A 24 1.09 -7.52 12.37
C GLU A 24 1.80 -6.62 13.40
N PRO A 25 3.12 -6.37 13.23
CA PRO A 25 3.81 -5.37 14.02
C PRO A 25 3.13 -4.01 13.92
N ALA A 26 3.12 -3.21 14.99
CA ALA A 26 2.55 -1.87 14.97
C ALA A 26 3.10 -0.99 13.84
N MET A 27 4.37 -1.20 13.50
CA MET A 27 5.06 -0.58 12.36
C MET A 27 5.62 -1.65 11.44
N VAL A 28 5.14 -1.70 10.20
CA VAL A 28 5.65 -2.60 9.17
C VAL A 28 6.58 -1.83 8.24
N ARG A 29 7.80 -2.31 8.09
CA ARG A 29 8.77 -1.71 7.15
C ARG A 29 8.68 -2.38 5.79
N VAL A 30 8.65 -1.54 4.75
CA VAL A 30 8.64 -1.97 3.34
C VAL A 30 9.74 -1.26 2.58
N ARG A 31 10.50 -1.99 1.79
CA ARG A 31 11.49 -1.47 0.85
C ARG A 31 10.91 -1.44 -0.55
N LEU A 32 11.03 -0.30 -1.21
CA LEU A 32 10.74 -0.09 -2.61
C LEU A 32 12.06 0.08 -3.36
N ASP A 33 12.38 -0.83 -4.27
CA ASP A 33 13.60 -0.78 -5.08
C ASP A 33 13.36 0.00 -6.38
N THR A 34 14.20 1.01 -6.65
CA THR A 34 14.15 1.81 -7.87
C THR A 34 15.54 1.90 -8.52
N PRO A 35 15.65 2.27 -9.82
CA PRO A 35 16.94 2.51 -10.47
C PRO A 35 17.76 3.64 -9.83
N TYR A 36 17.13 4.50 -9.03
CA TYR A 36 17.80 5.59 -8.32
C TYR A 36 18.22 5.25 -6.89
N GLY A 37 17.92 4.04 -6.45
CA GLY A 37 18.18 3.52 -5.12
C GLY A 37 16.92 3.12 -4.37
N PRO A 38 17.07 2.55 -3.18
CA PRO A 38 15.95 2.09 -2.36
C PRO A 38 15.27 3.25 -1.63
N ILE A 39 13.96 3.08 -1.41
CA ILE A 39 13.13 3.88 -0.52
C ILE A 39 12.61 2.93 0.56
N VAL A 40 12.77 3.26 1.83
CA VAL A 40 12.24 2.47 2.94
C VAL A 40 11.11 3.24 3.62
N LEU A 41 9.99 2.58 3.76
CA LEU A 41 8.77 3.07 4.38
C LEU A 41 8.58 2.42 5.75
N ALA A 42 8.01 3.14 6.69
CA ALA A 42 7.44 2.62 7.92
C ALA A 42 5.92 2.83 7.87
N LEU A 43 5.16 1.75 7.82
CA LEU A 43 3.70 1.75 7.68
C LEU A 43 3.08 1.56 9.06
N ASP A 44 2.14 2.44 9.42
CA ASP A 44 1.49 2.45 10.74
C ASP A 44 0.25 1.55 10.75
N ALA A 45 0.48 0.26 11.00
CA ALA A 45 -0.60 -0.74 11.08
C ALA A 45 -1.48 -0.57 12.35
N ARG A 46 -1.03 0.21 13.34
CA ARG A 46 -1.81 0.49 14.54
C ARG A 46 -2.92 1.52 14.26
N HIS A 47 -2.59 2.61 13.58
CA HIS A 47 -3.52 3.72 13.37
C HIS A 47 -4.28 3.62 12.04
N ALA A 48 -3.68 3.01 11.00
CA ALA A 48 -4.31 2.82 9.68
C ALA A 48 -4.29 1.33 9.25
N PRO A 49 -4.90 0.41 10.05
CA PRO A 49 -4.75 -1.03 9.84
C PRO A 49 -5.29 -1.52 8.48
N ARG A 50 -6.42 -0.99 8.02
CA ARG A 50 -7.04 -1.40 6.74
C ARG A 50 -6.24 -0.91 5.54
N THR A 51 -5.77 0.33 5.61
CA THR A 51 -4.95 0.94 4.56
C THR A 51 -3.60 0.23 4.45
N VAL A 52 -2.96 -0.06 5.58
CA VAL A 52 -1.72 -0.83 5.62
C VAL A 52 -1.95 -2.25 5.10
N ALA A 53 -2.99 -2.95 5.53
CA ALA A 53 -3.31 -4.31 5.04
C ALA A 53 -3.52 -4.33 3.53
N ASN A 54 -4.26 -3.35 2.95
CA ASN A 54 -4.40 -3.22 1.50
C ASN A 54 -3.05 -3.05 0.82
N PHE A 55 -2.23 -2.10 1.27
CA PHE A 55 -0.91 -1.85 0.66
C PHE A 55 0.00 -3.09 0.76
N LEU A 56 0.01 -3.77 1.90
CA LEU A 56 0.77 -4.98 2.11
C LEU A 56 0.28 -6.14 1.23
N GLY A 57 -1.01 -6.23 0.94
CA GLY A 57 -1.53 -7.19 -0.04
C GLY A 57 -0.92 -7.01 -1.44
N TYR A 58 -0.71 -5.76 -1.87
CA TYR A 58 0.02 -5.48 -3.12
C TYR A 58 1.51 -5.86 -3.04
N VAL A 59 2.14 -5.64 -1.89
CA VAL A 59 3.55 -5.99 -1.65
C VAL A 59 3.73 -7.51 -1.63
N ASP A 60 2.93 -8.22 -0.83
CA ASP A 60 3.07 -9.66 -0.59
C ASP A 60 2.72 -10.48 -1.83
N ASP A 61 1.78 -9.99 -2.64
CA ASP A 61 1.44 -10.60 -3.93
C ASP A 61 2.44 -10.25 -5.05
N GLY A 62 3.37 -9.31 -4.85
CA GLY A 62 4.25 -8.78 -5.89
C GLY A 62 3.50 -7.95 -6.94
N ARG A 63 2.33 -7.37 -6.61
CA ARG A 63 1.51 -6.57 -7.55
C ARG A 63 2.18 -5.25 -7.93
N PHE A 64 3.11 -4.74 -7.13
CA PHE A 64 3.90 -3.55 -7.44
C PHE A 64 5.14 -3.84 -8.28
N ASP A 65 5.59 -5.09 -8.38
CA ASP A 65 6.81 -5.44 -9.10
C ASP A 65 6.70 -5.09 -10.60
N GLY A 66 7.67 -4.34 -11.09
CA GLY A 66 7.69 -3.85 -12.46
C GLY A 66 6.78 -2.66 -12.74
N MET A 67 6.00 -2.18 -11.75
CA MET A 67 5.20 -0.95 -11.88
C MET A 67 6.09 0.29 -11.89
N SER A 68 5.53 1.47 -11.74
CA SER A 68 6.33 2.71 -11.81
C SER A 68 5.79 3.83 -10.92
N PHE A 69 6.68 4.74 -10.56
CA PHE A 69 6.31 6.12 -10.29
C PHE A 69 6.07 6.79 -11.65
N TYR A 70 4.88 7.32 -11.86
CA TYR A 70 4.43 7.83 -13.16
C TYR A 70 4.04 9.31 -13.13
N ARG A 71 3.93 9.92 -11.93
CA ARG A 71 3.52 11.32 -11.75
C ARG A 71 4.44 12.02 -10.75
N SER A 72 4.80 13.24 -11.08
CA SER A 72 5.46 14.21 -10.20
C SER A 72 4.65 15.50 -10.20
N ALA A 73 3.96 15.75 -9.09
CA ALA A 73 3.11 16.91 -8.91
C ALA A 73 3.84 17.94 -8.05
N ARG A 74 4.55 18.85 -8.68
CA ARG A 74 5.32 19.91 -8.02
C ARG A 74 4.43 21.12 -7.72
N ASN A 75 4.68 21.77 -6.60
CA ASN A 75 4.10 23.06 -6.30
C ASN A 75 4.66 24.10 -7.31
N ARG A 76 3.80 24.94 -7.89
CA ARG A 76 4.20 25.92 -8.90
C ARG A 76 5.11 27.01 -8.33
N SER A 77 4.85 27.47 -7.11
CA SER A 77 5.59 28.53 -6.44
C SER A 77 6.84 28.01 -5.72
N ALA A 78 6.90 26.70 -5.41
CA ALA A 78 8.01 26.06 -4.72
C ALA A 78 8.25 24.66 -5.31
N PRO A 79 8.93 24.53 -6.47
CA PRO A 79 9.04 23.27 -7.22
C PRO A 79 9.79 22.14 -6.49
N SER A 80 10.51 22.45 -5.40
CA SER A 80 11.12 21.46 -4.51
C SER A 80 10.12 20.76 -3.59
N TYR A 81 8.85 21.25 -3.52
CA TYR A 81 7.75 20.69 -2.77
C TYR A 81 6.73 20.05 -3.71
N GLY A 82 6.01 19.05 -3.21
CA GLY A 82 4.99 18.36 -3.97
C GLY A 82 4.89 16.90 -3.58
N PHE A 83 4.52 16.05 -4.51
CA PHE A 83 4.49 14.61 -4.28
C PHE A 83 4.86 13.83 -5.53
N ILE A 84 5.38 12.63 -5.35
CA ILE A 84 5.49 11.62 -6.40
C ILE A 84 4.38 10.59 -6.22
N GLN A 85 3.82 10.09 -7.33
CA GLN A 85 2.76 9.10 -7.30
C GLN A 85 3.15 7.88 -8.14
N GLY A 86 2.92 6.70 -7.57
CA GLY A 86 3.24 5.42 -8.19
C GLY A 86 2.18 4.36 -7.91
N GLY A 87 2.44 3.14 -8.38
CA GLY A 87 1.58 1.99 -8.18
C GLY A 87 1.13 1.35 -9.49
N ILE A 88 -0.01 0.65 -9.45
CA ILE A 88 -0.52 -0.13 -10.60
C ILE A 88 -1.06 0.72 -11.75
N ARG A 89 -1.18 2.04 -11.54
CA ARG A 89 -1.78 3.00 -12.49
C ARG A 89 -3.20 2.58 -12.86
N THR A 90 -3.40 2.03 -14.07
CA THR A 90 -4.68 1.57 -14.61
C THR A 90 -4.65 0.07 -14.95
N ASP A 91 -3.65 -0.69 -14.48
CA ASP A 91 -3.57 -2.13 -14.75
C ASP A 91 -4.63 -2.88 -13.91
N ALA A 92 -5.80 -3.08 -14.50
CA ALA A 92 -6.93 -3.75 -13.86
C ALA A 92 -6.60 -5.20 -13.44
N ARG A 93 -5.61 -5.85 -14.08
CA ARG A 93 -5.19 -7.23 -13.73
C ARG A 93 -4.54 -7.30 -12.34
N ARG A 94 -4.07 -6.16 -11.82
CA ARG A 94 -3.36 -6.07 -10.55
C ARG A 94 -4.21 -5.49 -9.42
N ILE A 95 -5.43 -5.02 -9.72
CA ILE A 95 -6.27 -4.38 -8.72
C ILE A 95 -6.75 -5.39 -7.67
N LEU A 96 -6.72 -4.98 -6.40
CA LEU A 96 -7.37 -5.69 -5.30
C LEU A 96 -8.77 -5.11 -5.07
N PRO A 97 -9.65 -5.85 -4.40
CA PRO A 97 -10.96 -5.33 -4.01
C PRO A 97 -10.84 -3.99 -3.26
N PRO A 98 -11.83 -3.10 -3.40
CA PRO A 98 -11.84 -1.82 -2.68
C PRO A 98 -11.93 -2.06 -1.16
N PHE A 99 -11.44 -1.09 -0.39
CA PHE A 99 -11.48 -1.11 1.06
C PHE A 99 -11.98 0.23 1.60
N PRO A 100 -12.55 0.27 2.81
CA PRO A 100 -13.03 1.51 3.41
C PRO A 100 -11.90 2.51 3.64
N LEU A 101 -12.15 3.79 3.31
CA LEU A 101 -11.22 4.88 3.56
C LEU A 101 -11.00 5.08 5.07
N GLU A 102 -9.74 5.12 5.50
CA GLU A 102 -9.34 5.58 6.83
C GLU A 102 -8.81 7.01 6.70
N THR A 103 -9.66 7.97 7.06
CA THR A 103 -9.31 9.40 6.93
C THR A 103 -8.27 9.82 7.96
N THR A 104 -7.55 10.92 7.71
CA THR A 104 -6.61 11.49 8.69
C THR A 104 -7.30 11.95 9.98
N ALA A 105 -8.59 12.27 9.93
CA ALA A 105 -9.40 12.57 11.12
C ALA A 105 -9.62 11.32 11.99
N MET A 106 -9.75 10.14 11.39
CA MET A 106 -9.92 8.86 12.11
C MET A 106 -8.60 8.34 12.68
N THR A 107 -7.52 8.46 11.90
CA THR A 107 -6.22 7.85 12.22
C THR A 107 -5.31 8.76 13.04
N GLY A 108 -5.52 10.09 12.98
CA GLY A 108 -4.62 11.09 13.54
C GLY A 108 -3.34 11.31 12.74
N LEU A 109 -3.11 10.51 11.68
CA LEU A 109 -1.96 10.66 10.80
C LEU A 109 -2.15 11.90 9.91
N ARG A 110 -1.05 12.60 9.60
CA ARG A 110 -1.07 13.86 8.83
C ARG A 110 -0.16 13.77 7.62
N HIS A 111 -0.47 14.60 6.59
CA HIS A 111 0.39 14.75 5.42
C HIS A 111 1.54 15.74 5.73
N VAL A 112 2.57 15.23 6.42
CA VAL A 112 3.84 15.92 6.66
C VAL A 112 4.88 15.52 5.59
N ASP A 113 6.12 16.04 5.69
CA ASP A 113 7.21 15.63 4.79
C ASP A 113 7.44 14.11 4.86
N GLY A 114 7.54 13.45 3.71
CA GLY A 114 7.77 12.01 3.62
C GLY A 114 6.56 11.13 3.93
N THR A 115 5.35 11.68 4.08
CA THR A 115 4.14 10.85 4.30
C THR A 115 3.81 10.04 3.06
N ILE A 116 3.57 8.72 3.25
CA ILE A 116 2.93 7.88 2.23
C ILE A 116 1.42 7.85 2.45
N SER A 117 0.66 8.01 1.36
CA SER A 117 -0.79 8.08 1.37
C SER A 117 -1.39 7.41 0.14
N MET A 118 -2.62 6.87 0.26
CA MET A 118 -3.30 6.24 -0.87
C MET A 118 -3.88 7.28 -1.81
N ALA A 119 -3.60 7.11 -3.10
CA ALA A 119 -4.28 7.88 -4.14
C ALA A 119 -5.67 7.31 -4.39
N ARG A 120 -6.67 8.19 -4.59
CA ARG A 120 -8.06 7.86 -4.88
C ARG A 120 -8.63 8.74 -5.99
N ARG A 121 -9.76 8.34 -6.51
CA ARG A 121 -10.60 9.18 -7.40
C ARG A 121 -11.49 10.11 -6.55
N ALA A 122 -12.53 10.67 -7.15
CA ALA A 122 -13.49 11.53 -6.44
C ALA A 122 -14.20 10.79 -5.30
N GLU A 123 -14.62 9.54 -5.55
CA GLU A 123 -15.28 8.70 -4.56
C GLU A 123 -14.31 8.30 -3.44
N ALA A 124 -14.73 8.49 -2.19
CA ALA A 124 -13.91 8.26 -1.01
C ALA A 124 -13.36 6.83 -0.91
N GLY A 125 -14.18 5.82 -1.26
CA GLY A 125 -13.82 4.39 -1.23
C GLY A 125 -13.07 3.89 -2.47
N SER A 126 -12.62 4.76 -3.37
CA SER A 126 -11.98 4.35 -4.65
C SER A 126 -10.48 4.13 -4.57
N ALA A 127 -9.87 4.21 -3.39
CA ALA A 127 -8.46 3.88 -3.20
C ALA A 127 -8.21 2.41 -3.55
N GLY A 128 -7.07 2.14 -4.17
CA GLY A 128 -6.70 0.79 -4.60
C GLY A 128 -5.19 0.61 -4.55
N GLY A 129 -4.55 0.32 -5.69
CA GLY A 129 -3.12 0.06 -5.79
C GLY A 129 -2.25 1.27 -6.18
N ASN A 130 -2.75 2.49 -6.04
CA ASN A 130 -1.97 3.70 -6.32
C ASN A 130 -1.73 4.47 -5.04
N PHE A 131 -0.52 4.97 -4.87
CA PHE A 131 -0.09 5.71 -3.69
C PHE A 131 0.76 6.92 -4.09
N PHE A 132 0.90 7.86 -3.17
CA PHE A 132 1.83 8.99 -3.35
C PHE A 132 2.68 9.19 -2.09
N ILE A 133 3.83 9.84 -2.26
CA ILE A 133 4.73 10.20 -1.18
C ILE A 133 4.97 11.70 -1.25
N THR A 134 4.73 12.41 -0.15
CA THR A 134 4.88 13.87 -0.05
C THR A 134 6.35 14.29 0.07
N VAL A 135 6.68 15.43 -0.51
CA VAL A 135 7.89 16.20 -0.26
C VAL A 135 7.45 17.58 0.27
N GLY A 136 7.68 17.80 1.55
CA GLY A 136 7.09 18.89 2.32
C GLY A 136 5.69 18.57 2.85
N ALA A 137 5.24 19.38 3.80
CA ALA A 137 3.92 19.23 4.40
C ALA A 137 2.80 19.63 3.44
N MET A 138 1.71 18.84 3.41
CA MET A 138 0.55 19.04 2.55
C MET A 138 -0.77 18.96 3.33
N PRO A 139 -1.04 19.87 4.27
CA PRO A 139 -2.22 19.81 5.14
C PRO A 139 -3.55 19.92 4.36
N SER A 140 -3.54 20.42 3.13
CA SER A 140 -4.70 20.44 2.23
C SER A 140 -5.16 19.03 1.80
N MET A 141 -4.34 18.01 2.01
CA MET A 141 -4.68 16.60 1.75
C MET A 141 -5.29 15.91 2.96
N ASP A 142 -5.26 16.53 4.14
CA ASP A 142 -5.90 16.01 5.34
C ASP A 142 -7.42 16.18 5.27
N ALA A 143 -8.15 15.32 5.99
CA ALA A 143 -9.58 15.44 6.15
C ALA A 143 -9.94 16.75 6.89
N LYS A 144 -10.96 17.48 6.38
CA LYS A 144 -11.41 18.73 6.98
C LYS A 144 -12.88 19.00 6.62
N GLY A 145 -13.76 19.12 7.62
CA GLY A 145 -15.20 19.23 7.39
C GLY A 145 -15.71 18.06 6.56
N ASP A 146 -16.45 18.33 5.50
CA ASP A 146 -16.99 17.31 4.59
C ASP A 146 -15.95 16.76 3.60
N TYR A 147 -14.77 17.35 3.53
CA TYR A 147 -13.69 16.83 2.70
C TYR A 147 -13.00 15.66 3.38
N PRO A 148 -13.11 14.42 2.84
CA PRO A 148 -12.57 13.22 3.49
C PRO A 148 -11.05 13.12 3.41
N GLY A 149 -10.37 13.93 2.60
CA GLY A 149 -8.93 13.89 2.40
C GLY A 149 -8.45 12.60 1.74
N TYR A 150 -7.21 12.25 2.02
CA TYR A 150 -6.55 11.03 1.59
C TYR A 150 -6.12 10.20 2.81
N ALA A 151 -5.97 8.90 2.63
CA ALA A 151 -5.56 7.98 3.69
C ALA A 151 -4.04 7.99 3.85
N ALA A 152 -3.52 8.81 4.75
CA ALA A 152 -2.14 8.72 5.21
C ALA A 152 -1.98 7.46 6.07
N PHE A 153 -0.91 6.66 5.83
CA PHE A 153 -0.75 5.37 6.52
C PHE A 153 0.69 5.02 6.87
N GLY A 154 1.63 5.96 6.75
CA GLY A 154 3.02 5.75 7.10
C GLY A 154 3.92 6.88 6.61
N HIS A 155 5.22 6.67 6.72
CA HIS A 155 6.22 7.66 6.34
C HIS A 155 7.51 7.01 5.82
N VAL A 156 8.30 7.79 5.12
CA VAL A 156 9.63 7.42 4.63
C VAL A 156 10.63 7.48 5.78
N VAL A 157 11.33 6.37 6.04
CA VAL A 157 12.42 6.32 7.02
C VAL A 157 13.80 6.36 6.38
N SER A 158 13.88 6.07 5.07
CA SER A 158 15.11 6.19 4.28
C SER A 158 14.78 6.38 2.81
N GLY A 159 15.63 7.10 2.07
CA GLY A 159 15.47 7.28 0.62
C GLY A 159 14.81 8.61 0.22
N MET A 160 14.62 9.60 1.10
CA MET A 160 14.12 10.93 0.72
C MET A 160 14.92 11.59 -0.42
N PRO A 161 16.26 11.47 -0.51
CA PRO A 161 16.99 11.97 -1.68
C PRO A 161 16.56 11.33 -3.00
N VAL A 162 16.22 10.03 -3.00
CA VAL A 162 15.67 9.33 -4.18
C VAL A 162 14.31 9.91 -4.58
N ILE A 163 13.43 10.15 -3.61
CA ILE A 163 12.10 10.73 -3.83
C ILE A 163 12.23 12.15 -4.40
N LYS A 164 13.08 12.99 -3.83
CA LYS A 164 13.34 14.34 -4.33
C LYS A 164 13.93 14.34 -5.75
N ARG A 165 14.80 13.38 -6.06
CA ARG A 165 15.30 13.17 -7.43
C ARG A 165 14.19 12.83 -8.40
N ILE A 166 13.26 11.93 -8.02
CA ILE A 166 12.10 11.56 -8.85
C ILE A 166 11.16 12.76 -9.02
N LEU A 167 10.92 13.53 -7.96
CA LEU A 167 10.10 14.74 -8.02
C LEU A 167 10.64 15.78 -9.02
N ALA A 168 11.97 15.90 -9.14
CA ALA A 168 12.63 16.86 -10.02
C ALA A 168 12.67 16.44 -11.50
N LEU A 169 12.28 15.20 -11.85
CA LEU A 169 12.33 14.73 -13.22
C LEU A 169 11.36 15.50 -14.15
N PRO A 170 11.67 15.58 -15.45
CA PRO A 170 10.82 16.25 -16.44
C PRO A 170 9.42 15.63 -16.51
N THR A 171 8.41 16.50 -16.58
CA THR A 171 7.00 16.13 -16.65
C THR A 171 6.34 16.81 -17.86
N GLY A 172 5.22 16.24 -18.30
CA GLY A 172 4.40 16.77 -19.40
C GLY A 172 3.10 15.98 -19.57
N GLY A 173 2.36 16.30 -20.62
CA GLY A 173 1.15 15.56 -21.01
C GLY A 173 0.00 15.64 -19.99
N GLY A 174 -0.66 14.50 -19.74
CA GLY A 174 -1.87 14.42 -18.92
C GLY A 174 -1.67 14.81 -17.44
N MET A 175 -2.76 14.81 -16.69
CA MET A 175 -2.82 15.24 -15.29
C MET A 175 -2.28 16.68 -15.08
N GLY A 176 -2.62 17.60 -15.99
CA GLY A 176 -2.18 18.98 -15.90
C GLY A 176 -0.67 19.16 -16.10
N GLY A 177 -0.05 18.33 -16.94
CA GLY A 177 1.40 18.38 -17.22
C GLY A 177 2.27 17.69 -16.17
N GLN A 178 1.70 16.86 -15.31
CA GLN A 178 2.40 16.24 -14.15
C GLN A 178 2.83 14.79 -14.42
N LEU A 179 2.56 14.21 -15.58
CA LEU A 179 3.07 12.88 -15.89
C LEU A 179 4.56 12.94 -16.15
N LEU A 180 5.31 12.02 -15.55
CA LEU A 180 6.74 11.87 -15.85
C LEU A 180 6.92 11.48 -17.32
N LEU A 181 7.74 12.22 -18.07
CA LEU A 181 8.07 11.89 -19.46
C LEU A 181 8.72 10.51 -19.57
N LYS A 182 9.49 10.13 -18.56
CA LYS A 182 10.05 8.78 -18.38
C LYS A 182 9.66 8.27 -16.99
N PRO A 183 8.63 7.40 -16.87
CA PRO A 183 8.25 6.81 -15.60
C PRO A 183 9.42 6.06 -14.95
N VAL A 184 9.55 6.18 -13.64
CA VAL A 184 10.62 5.51 -12.89
C VAL A 184 10.13 4.15 -12.44
N ARG A 185 10.79 3.10 -12.88
CA ARG A 185 10.39 1.72 -12.57
C ARG A 185 10.48 1.45 -11.05
N LEU A 186 9.44 0.88 -10.50
CA LEU A 186 9.44 0.20 -9.21
C LEU A 186 9.85 -1.25 -9.47
N ILE A 187 11.13 -1.55 -9.21
CA ILE A 187 11.72 -2.85 -9.54
C ILE A 187 11.04 -3.94 -8.71
N ALA A 188 10.96 -3.70 -7.41
CA ALA A 188 10.34 -4.60 -6.45
C ALA A 188 9.84 -3.83 -5.21
N ALA A 189 8.84 -4.40 -4.54
CA ALA A 189 8.41 -3.99 -3.21
C ALA A 189 8.48 -5.18 -2.26
N ARG A 190 9.17 -5.05 -1.13
CA ARG A 190 9.40 -6.16 -0.19
C ARG A 190 9.25 -5.71 1.25
N ARG A 191 8.60 -6.54 2.07
CA ARG A 191 8.62 -6.36 3.53
C ARG A 191 10.04 -6.53 4.07
N LEU A 192 10.38 -5.75 5.09
CA LEU A 192 11.61 -5.89 5.88
C LEU A 192 11.34 -6.49 7.26
N ASN A 193 10.08 -6.51 7.71
CA ASN A 193 9.63 -7.17 8.95
C ASN A 193 8.16 -7.56 8.83
N GLY A 194 7.66 -8.31 9.82
CA GLY A 194 6.34 -8.93 9.79
C GLY A 194 6.30 -10.18 8.90
N THR A 195 5.21 -10.92 8.98
CA THR A 195 5.02 -12.13 8.17
C THR A 195 4.28 -11.77 6.88
N PRO A 196 4.77 -12.16 5.70
CA PRO A 196 4.03 -11.99 4.45
C PRO A 196 2.69 -12.76 4.47
N HIS A 197 1.64 -12.10 4.04
CA HIS A 197 0.29 -12.68 3.90
C HIS A 197 -0.22 -12.46 2.47
N PRO A 198 0.21 -13.28 1.49
CA PRO A 198 -0.32 -13.20 0.14
C PRO A 198 -1.85 -13.34 0.15
N THR A 199 -2.53 -12.57 -0.71
CA THR A 199 -4.00 -12.50 -0.72
C THR A 199 -4.68 -13.81 -1.17
N GLY A 200 -3.95 -14.73 -1.78
CA GLY A 200 -4.50 -15.93 -2.40
C GLY A 200 -5.25 -15.67 -3.71
N LEU A 201 -5.43 -14.41 -4.10
CA LEU A 201 -6.14 -14.06 -5.32
C LEU A 201 -5.29 -14.34 -6.57
N VAL A 202 -5.98 -14.63 -7.68
CA VAL A 202 -5.35 -14.87 -8.98
C VAL A 202 -4.43 -13.71 -9.36
N LYS A 203 -3.29 -14.04 -9.97
CA LYS A 203 -2.26 -13.11 -10.45
C LYS A 203 -2.19 -13.11 -11.98
N PRO A 204 -3.17 -12.53 -12.69
CA PRO A 204 -3.30 -12.65 -14.14
C PRO A 204 -2.09 -12.15 -14.93
N TRP A 205 -1.31 -11.21 -14.35
CA TRP A 205 -0.09 -10.69 -14.99
C TRP A 205 1.08 -11.69 -15.01
N LEU A 206 1.01 -12.78 -14.22
CA LEU A 206 2.00 -13.86 -14.23
C LEU A 206 1.63 -14.98 -15.21
N VAL A 207 0.40 -15.02 -15.68
CA VAL A 207 -0.05 -15.99 -16.68
C VAL A 207 0.52 -15.56 -18.03
N LYS A 208 1.48 -16.33 -18.56
CA LYS A 208 1.93 -16.16 -19.95
C LYS A 208 0.72 -16.48 -20.83
N THR A 209 0.18 -15.48 -21.54
CA THR A 209 -0.72 -15.74 -22.67
C THR A 209 0.07 -16.59 -23.64
N ARG A 210 -0.32 -17.86 -23.81
CA ARG A 210 0.19 -18.67 -24.94
C ARG A 210 -0.04 -17.84 -26.20
N ASP A 211 1.01 -17.72 -26.99
CA ASP A 211 0.98 -16.97 -28.23
C ASP A 211 -0.31 -17.28 -29.00
N ARG A 212 -1.13 -16.25 -29.20
CA ARG A 212 -2.28 -16.35 -30.10
C ARG A 212 -1.66 -16.52 -31.49
N PRO A 213 -1.94 -17.61 -32.23
CA PRO A 213 -1.46 -17.70 -33.59
C PRO A 213 -1.93 -16.47 -34.34
N ALA A 214 -1.02 -15.84 -35.06
CA ALA A 214 -1.34 -14.73 -35.97
C ALA A 214 -2.31 -15.26 -37.03
N HIS A 215 -3.50 -14.66 -37.08
CA HIS A 215 -4.45 -14.84 -38.21
C HIS A 215 -4.18 -13.80 -39.25
#